data_f9af46bcce8ae3251065f24fd60a26c5
#
_entry.id   f9af46bcce8ae3251065f24fd60a26c5
#
_cell.length_a   1.000
_cell.length_b   1.000
_cell.length_c   1.000
_cell.angle_alpha   90.00
_cell.angle_beta   90.00
_cell.angle_gamma   90.00
#
_symmetry.space_group_name_H-M   'P 1'
#
loop_
_entity.id
_entity.type
_entity.pdbx_description
1 polymer ?
#
loop_
_entity_poly.entity_id
_entity_poly.type
_entity_poly.pdbx_seq_one_letter_code
_entity_poly.pdbx_strand_id
1 'polypeptide(L)'
;QCRNCGALLEVVHDMGELKKKSAREWMDTFDDRIHKNLWPYGSGVWGKKEWICPNIDNENVVSLYEGNTNLFWAERFGKDIGLENLWIKMCGNSHSGSFKDLGMTVLVSMVKQMIANGKKINAVACASTGDTSAALATYCAAAGIQSIVFLPKGKVSIAQLIQPIANGSLVLSL
;
A
#
# COMPACT_ATOMS: atom_id res chain seq x y z
N GLN A 1 -4.29 17.72 -7.11
CA GLN A 1 -5.31 18.53 -7.81
C GLN A 1 -4.71 19.22 -9.02
N CYS A 2 -5.52 19.45 -10.04
CA CYS A 2 -5.14 20.18 -11.24
C CYS A 2 -4.80 21.65 -10.88
N ARG A 3 -3.66 22.13 -11.36
CA ARG A 3 -3.23 23.52 -11.08
C ARG A 3 -4.11 24.57 -11.76
N ASN A 4 -4.82 24.18 -12.82
CA ASN A 4 -5.64 25.11 -13.61
C ASN A 4 -7.10 25.19 -13.11
N CYS A 5 -7.69 24.03 -12.72
CA CYS A 5 -9.11 23.98 -12.38
C CYS A 5 -9.42 23.43 -10.98
N GLY A 6 -8.39 23.00 -10.20
CA GLY A 6 -8.58 22.44 -8.87
C GLY A 6 -9.19 21.04 -8.81
N ALA A 7 -9.59 20.46 -9.94
CA ALA A 7 -10.17 19.13 -9.99
C ALA A 7 -9.21 18.03 -9.56
N LEU A 8 -9.75 16.88 -9.19
CA LEU A 8 -8.95 15.69 -8.91
C LEU A 8 -8.23 15.24 -10.18
N LEU A 9 -7.00 14.80 -10.00
CA LEU A 9 -6.21 14.19 -11.07
C LEU A 9 -6.45 12.69 -11.06
N GLU A 10 -6.43 12.09 -12.24
CA GLU A 10 -6.44 10.65 -12.46
C GLU A 10 -5.05 10.18 -12.84
N VAL A 11 -4.71 8.94 -12.47
CA VAL A 11 -3.48 8.28 -12.92
C VAL A 11 -3.76 7.61 -14.26
N VAL A 12 -3.08 8.08 -15.31
CA VAL A 12 -3.19 7.50 -16.65
C VAL A 12 -1.88 6.76 -16.96
N HIS A 13 -2.00 5.50 -17.33
CA HIS A 13 -0.87 4.68 -17.73
C HIS A 13 -0.51 4.92 -19.20
N ASP A 14 0.78 4.88 -19.53
CA ASP A 14 1.22 4.84 -20.92
C ASP A 14 0.94 3.46 -21.51
N MET A 15 -0.25 3.33 -22.09
CA MET A 15 -0.69 2.08 -22.71
C MET A 15 0.15 1.71 -23.93
N GLY A 16 0.83 2.66 -24.56
CA GLY A 16 1.77 2.42 -25.67
C GLY A 16 2.98 1.63 -25.17
N GLU A 17 3.57 2.06 -24.05
CA GLU A 17 4.69 1.34 -23.43
C GLU A 17 4.27 -0.03 -22.90
N LEU A 18 3.13 -0.11 -22.21
CA LEU A 18 2.66 -1.37 -21.63
C LEU A 18 2.31 -2.43 -22.70
N LYS A 19 1.82 -2.02 -23.87
CA LYS A 19 1.49 -2.92 -24.97
C LYS A 19 2.71 -3.43 -25.76
N LYS A 20 3.92 -2.96 -25.46
CA LYS A 20 5.14 -3.51 -26.07
C LYS A 20 5.43 -4.95 -25.63
N LYS A 21 4.88 -5.37 -24.50
CA LYS A 21 4.86 -6.75 -24.03
C LYS A 21 3.46 -7.33 -24.18
N SER A 22 3.38 -8.59 -24.60
CA SER A 22 2.15 -9.36 -24.63
C SER A 22 1.66 -9.68 -23.20
N ALA A 23 0.40 -10.07 -23.05
CA ALA A 23 -0.14 -10.51 -21.77
C ALA A 23 0.66 -11.69 -21.17
N ARG A 24 1.12 -12.61 -22.02
CA ARG A 24 1.93 -13.77 -21.59
C ARG A 24 3.27 -13.33 -21.02
N GLU A 25 3.98 -12.45 -21.71
CA GLU A 25 5.27 -11.92 -21.23
C GLU A 25 5.13 -11.17 -19.91
N TRP A 26 4.02 -10.45 -19.69
CA TRP A 26 3.74 -9.82 -18.40
C TRP A 26 3.48 -10.85 -17.30
N MET A 27 2.69 -11.87 -17.58
CA MET A 27 2.44 -12.97 -16.63
C MET A 27 3.77 -13.63 -16.23
N ASP A 28 4.57 -14.05 -17.20
CA ASP A 28 5.87 -14.69 -16.96
C ASP A 28 6.82 -13.77 -16.17
N THR A 29 6.83 -12.46 -16.48
CA THR A 29 7.63 -11.46 -15.73
C THR A 29 7.20 -11.38 -14.27
N PHE A 30 5.89 -11.38 -13.98
CA PHE A 30 5.39 -11.24 -12.62
C PHE A 30 5.50 -12.54 -11.84
N ASP A 31 5.23 -13.68 -12.47
CA ASP A 31 5.35 -14.99 -11.84
C ASP A 31 6.81 -15.29 -11.48
N ASP A 32 7.76 -14.89 -12.33
CA ASP A 32 9.19 -15.04 -12.07
C ASP A 32 9.67 -14.25 -10.84
N ARG A 33 8.94 -13.22 -10.43
CA ARG A 33 9.25 -12.38 -9.25
C ARG A 33 8.64 -12.91 -7.95
N ILE A 34 7.64 -13.80 -8.02
CA ILE A 34 6.97 -14.35 -6.84
C ILE A 34 7.98 -15.15 -6.02
N HIS A 35 8.00 -14.90 -4.71
CA HIS A 35 8.91 -15.54 -3.75
C HIS A 35 10.42 -15.33 -3.98
N LYS A 36 10.80 -14.41 -4.85
CA LYS A 36 12.20 -14.01 -5.01
C LYS A 36 12.51 -12.78 -4.14
N ASN A 37 13.57 -12.86 -3.34
CA ASN A 37 14.06 -11.73 -2.54
C ASN A 37 14.90 -10.76 -3.38
N LEU A 38 14.37 -10.36 -4.54
CA LEU A 38 15.00 -9.41 -5.43
C LEU A 38 14.37 -8.02 -5.23
N TRP A 39 15.11 -7.12 -4.61
CA TRP A 39 14.64 -5.76 -4.40
C TRP A 39 14.50 -4.99 -5.72
N PRO A 40 13.40 -4.22 -5.90
CA PRO A 40 12.24 -4.04 -5.01
C PRO A 40 11.10 -5.04 -5.27
N TYR A 41 11.29 -6.04 -6.12
CA TYR A 41 10.25 -6.87 -6.73
C TYR A 41 9.66 -7.96 -5.83
N GLY A 42 10.09 -8.08 -4.58
CA GLY A 42 9.68 -9.15 -3.68
C GLY A 42 8.24 -9.07 -3.15
N SER A 43 7.59 -7.92 -3.24
CA SER A 43 6.21 -7.74 -2.78
C SER A 43 5.19 -7.99 -3.88
N GLY A 44 3.94 -8.23 -3.49
CA GLY A 44 2.82 -8.36 -4.45
C GLY A 44 2.48 -7.06 -5.17
N VAL A 45 2.87 -5.91 -4.62
CA VAL A 45 2.71 -4.59 -5.25
C VAL A 45 3.91 -4.32 -6.16
N TRP A 46 5.11 -4.28 -5.60
CA TRP A 46 6.30 -3.89 -6.36
C TRP A 46 6.79 -4.95 -7.34
N GLY A 47 6.35 -6.20 -7.18
CA GLY A 47 6.50 -7.20 -8.23
C GLY A 47 5.88 -6.78 -9.57
N LYS A 48 4.99 -5.79 -9.55
CA LYS A 48 4.32 -5.19 -10.71
C LYS A 48 4.66 -3.71 -10.87
N LYS A 49 5.89 -3.32 -10.50
CA LYS A 49 6.37 -1.92 -10.49
C LYS A 49 6.04 -1.17 -11.77
N GLU A 50 6.20 -1.80 -12.94
CA GLU A 50 5.95 -1.21 -14.25
C GLU A 50 4.47 -0.80 -14.45
N TRP A 51 3.56 -1.47 -13.76
CA TRP A 51 2.12 -1.18 -13.80
C TRP A 51 1.68 -0.22 -12.68
N ILE A 52 2.45 -0.13 -11.60
CA ILE A 52 2.10 0.68 -10.44
C ILE A 52 2.74 2.06 -10.51
N CYS A 53 4.08 2.11 -10.58
CA CYS A 53 4.85 3.34 -10.55
C CYS A 53 6.22 3.13 -11.23
N PRO A 54 6.26 3.08 -12.59
CA PRO A 54 7.46 2.71 -13.35
C PRO A 54 8.66 3.62 -13.08
N ASN A 55 8.40 4.90 -12.85
CA ASN A 55 9.42 5.95 -12.78
C ASN A 55 9.98 6.20 -11.37
N ILE A 56 9.61 5.39 -10.38
CA ILE A 56 10.19 5.50 -9.05
C ILE A 56 11.57 4.85 -9.02
N ASP A 57 12.54 5.51 -8.38
CA ASP A 57 13.86 4.93 -8.14
C ASP A 57 13.77 3.79 -7.14
N ASN A 58 14.51 2.71 -7.34
CA ASN A 58 14.44 1.54 -6.48
C ASN A 58 14.81 1.84 -5.02
N GLU A 59 15.71 2.79 -4.79
CA GLU A 59 16.15 3.25 -3.46
C GLU A 59 15.03 3.98 -2.71
N ASN A 60 14.04 4.50 -3.44
CA ASN A 60 12.92 5.23 -2.86
C ASN A 60 11.68 4.35 -2.66
N VAL A 61 11.72 3.11 -3.10
CA VAL A 61 10.68 2.14 -2.76
C VAL A 61 10.71 1.84 -1.26
N VAL A 62 9.55 1.87 -0.64
CA VAL A 62 9.31 1.49 0.76
C VAL A 62 8.34 0.32 0.76
N SER A 63 8.80 -0.85 1.12
CA SER A 63 7.99 -2.07 1.12
C SER A 63 8.21 -2.86 2.39
N LEU A 64 7.13 -3.42 2.91
CA LEU A 64 7.11 -4.39 3.99
C LEU A 64 6.61 -5.75 3.46
N TYR A 65 6.89 -6.01 2.18
CA TYR A 65 6.53 -7.22 1.44
C TYR A 65 5.02 -7.49 1.37
N GLU A 66 4.23 -6.43 1.33
CA GLU A 66 2.77 -6.44 1.20
C GLU A 66 2.29 -7.08 -0.11
N GLY A 67 1.07 -7.56 -0.11
CA GLY A 67 0.48 -8.26 -1.24
C GLY A 67 0.84 -9.75 -1.25
N ASN A 68 0.70 -10.41 -2.40
CA ASN A 68 0.84 -11.87 -2.56
C ASN A 68 0.04 -12.66 -1.51
N THR A 69 -1.07 -12.08 -1.03
CA THR A 69 -1.92 -12.69 -0.01
C THR A 69 -2.58 -13.96 -0.55
N ASN A 70 -2.68 -14.95 0.32
CA ASN A 70 -3.21 -16.25 -0.04
C ASN A 70 -4.71 -16.24 -0.38
N LEU A 71 -5.10 -17.23 -1.12
CA LEU A 71 -6.49 -17.56 -1.40
C LEU A 71 -6.85 -18.78 -0.53
N PHE A 72 -7.85 -18.60 0.34
CA PHE A 72 -8.29 -19.62 1.30
C PHE A 72 -9.54 -20.32 0.78
N TRP A 73 -9.51 -21.67 0.70
CA TRP A 73 -10.71 -22.44 0.39
C TRP A 73 -11.60 -22.58 1.63
N ALA A 74 -12.75 -21.94 1.59
CA ALA A 74 -13.71 -21.91 2.69
C ALA A 74 -14.71 -23.06 2.57
N GLU A 75 -14.23 -24.32 2.51
CA GLU A 75 -15.01 -25.52 2.22
C GLU A 75 -16.25 -25.66 3.11
N ARG A 76 -16.08 -25.59 4.42
CA ARG A 76 -17.18 -25.78 5.37
C ARG A 76 -18.24 -24.70 5.22
N PHE A 77 -17.83 -23.45 5.22
CA PHE A 77 -18.76 -22.32 5.06
C PHE A 77 -19.43 -22.36 3.67
N GLY A 78 -18.69 -22.72 2.62
CA GLY A 78 -19.24 -22.87 1.29
C GLY A 78 -20.34 -23.95 1.24
N LYS A 79 -20.14 -25.12 1.87
CA LYS A 79 -21.16 -26.18 1.99
C LYS A 79 -22.40 -25.69 2.73
N ASP A 80 -22.23 -24.96 3.83
CA ASP A 80 -23.33 -24.46 4.65
C ASP A 80 -24.25 -23.48 3.89
N ILE A 81 -23.71 -22.75 2.91
CA ILE A 81 -24.46 -21.78 2.10
C ILE A 81 -24.72 -22.24 0.65
N GLY A 82 -24.39 -23.50 0.31
CA GLY A 82 -24.62 -24.09 -1.01
C GLY A 82 -23.64 -23.62 -2.11
N LEU A 83 -22.44 -23.14 -1.73
CA LEU A 83 -21.38 -22.72 -2.64
C LEU A 83 -20.13 -23.59 -2.46
N GLU A 84 -20.08 -24.74 -3.13
CA GLU A 84 -18.99 -25.73 -2.94
C GLU A 84 -17.59 -25.18 -3.27
N ASN A 85 -17.47 -24.27 -4.22
CA ASN A 85 -16.21 -23.67 -4.67
C ASN A 85 -16.03 -22.23 -4.15
N LEU A 86 -16.26 -22.02 -2.85
CA LEU A 86 -16.05 -20.71 -2.22
C LEU A 86 -14.60 -20.51 -1.82
N TRP A 87 -13.97 -19.49 -2.39
CA TRP A 87 -12.60 -19.05 -2.07
C TRP A 87 -12.60 -17.65 -1.53
N ILE A 88 -11.82 -17.41 -0.47
CA ILE A 88 -11.70 -16.11 0.20
C ILE A 88 -10.28 -15.57 0.01
N LYS A 89 -10.17 -14.39 -0.63
CA LYS A 89 -8.92 -13.66 -0.72
C LYS A 89 -8.59 -13.01 0.61
N MET A 90 -7.49 -13.44 1.24
CA MET A 90 -7.09 -13.03 2.59
C MET A 90 -6.34 -11.68 2.57
N CYS A 91 -7.01 -10.60 2.18
CA CYS A 91 -6.38 -9.28 2.00
C CYS A 91 -5.84 -8.67 3.30
N GLY A 92 -6.25 -9.16 4.47
CA GLY A 92 -5.70 -8.78 5.77
C GLY A 92 -4.37 -9.46 6.13
N ASN A 93 -3.91 -10.45 5.36
CA ASN A 93 -2.60 -11.07 5.57
C ASN A 93 -1.50 -10.15 5.02
N SER A 94 -1.32 -9.03 5.68
CA SER A 94 -0.38 -7.98 5.35
C SER A 94 0.24 -7.42 6.64
N HIS A 95 1.30 -6.64 6.55
CA HIS A 95 2.11 -6.23 7.70
C HIS A 95 1.30 -5.50 8.79
N SER A 96 0.44 -4.53 8.40
CA SER A 96 -0.42 -3.82 9.37
C SER A 96 -1.74 -4.55 9.67
N GLY A 97 -1.99 -5.72 9.06
CA GLY A 97 -3.23 -6.48 9.18
C GLY A 97 -4.34 -6.00 8.25
N SER A 98 -4.05 -5.13 7.29
CA SER A 98 -5.06 -4.53 6.42
C SER A 98 -4.60 -4.38 4.97
N PHE A 99 -5.55 -4.49 4.02
CA PHE A 99 -5.30 -4.21 2.60
C PHE A 99 -4.85 -2.75 2.32
N LYS A 100 -4.97 -1.86 3.28
CA LYS A 100 -4.48 -0.47 3.17
C LYS A 100 -2.98 -0.41 2.91
N ASP A 101 -2.24 -1.43 3.31
CA ASP A 101 -0.81 -1.59 3.04
C ASP A 101 -0.49 -1.47 1.55
N LEU A 102 -1.36 -2.02 0.67
CA LEU A 102 -1.16 -2.00 -0.77
C LEU A 102 -1.14 -0.57 -1.36
N GLY A 103 -1.91 0.33 -0.76
CA GLY A 103 -1.91 1.75 -1.16
C GLY A 103 -0.82 2.55 -0.45
N MET A 104 -0.56 2.26 0.84
CA MET A 104 0.39 3.04 1.63
C MET A 104 1.84 2.80 1.23
N THR A 105 2.19 1.59 0.79
CA THR A 105 3.51 1.32 0.21
C THR A 105 3.80 2.26 -0.96
N VAL A 106 2.83 2.46 -1.86
CA VAL A 106 2.98 3.34 -3.04
C VAL A 106 3.00 4.81 -2.62
N LEU A 107 2.08 5.23 -1.75
CA LEU A 107 2.01 6.60 -1.27
C LEU A 107 3.32 7.04 -0.61
N VAL A 108 3.82 6.26 0.34
CA VAL A 108 5.03 6.60 1.10
C VAL A 108 6.29 6.52 0.23
N SER A 109 6.36 5.57 -0.69
CA SER A 109 7.43 5.51 -1.68
C SER A 109 7.45 6.76 -2.58
N MET A 110 6.29 7.22 -3.04
CA MET A 110 6.18 8.46 -3.81
C MET A 110 6.58 9.69 -3.00
N VAL A 111 6.23 9.75 -1.71
CA VAL A 111 6.69 10.82 -0.82
C VAL A 111 8.21 10.81 -0.69
N LYS A 112 8.82 9.63 -0.51
CA LYS A 112 10.27 9.46 -0.44
C LYS A 112 10.94 9.92 -1.74
N GLN A 113 10.37 9.55 -2.89
CA GLN A 113 10.83 10.04 -4.21
C GLN A 113 10.73 11.56 -4.32
N MET A 114 9.65 12.17 -3.84
CA MET A 114 9.49 13.63 -3.84
C MET A 114 10.55 14.30 -2.98
N ILE A 115 10.89 13.73 -1.83
CA ILE A 115 11.96 14.23 -0.94
C ILE A 115 13.31 14.11 -1.64
N ALA A 116 13.61 12.97 -2.26
CA ALA A 116 14.84 12.75 -3.02
C ALA A 116 14.97 13.76 -4.18
N ASN A 117 13.86 14.16 -4.79
CA ASN A 117 13.79 15.19 -5.81
C ASN A 117 13.84 16.63 -5.25
N GLY A 118 14.20 16.81 -3.99
CA GLY A 118 14.40 18.13 -3.35
C GLY A 118 13.14 18.79 -2.78
N LYS A 119 11.98 18.09 -2.74
CA LYS A 119 10.79 18.65 -2.07
C LYS A 119 10.96 18.61 -0.55
N LYS A 120 10.70 19.72 0.11
CA LYS A 120 10.69 19.80 1.58
C LYS A 120 9.36 19.26 2.10
N ILE A 121 9.36 18.02 2.57
CA ILE A 121 8.21 17.36 3.20
C ILE A 121 8.67 16.92 4.59
N ASN A 122 8.15 17.56 5.63
CA ASN A 122 8.56 17.30 7.01
C ASN A 122 7.75 16.16 7.65
N ALA A 123 6.52 15.94 7.19
CA ALA A 123 5.64 14.90 7.70
C ALA A 123 4.56 14.54 6.68
N VAL A 124 3.98 13.36 6.84
CA VAL A 124 2.78 12.92 6.12
C VAL A 124 1.64 12.78 7.12
N ALA A 125 0.47 13.31 6.78
CA ALA A 125 -0.67 13.32 7.70
C ALA A 125 -1.90 12.64 7.12
N CYS A 126 -2.71 12.05 7.99
CA CYS A 126 -4.05 11.59 7.65
C CYS A 126 -5.05 11.85 8.78
N ALA A 127 -6.32 11.91 8.43
CA ALA A 127 -7.44 11.95 9.35
C ALA A 127 -8.22 10.63 9.24
N SER A 128 -7.83 9.64 10.02
CA SER A 128 -8.45 8.31 10.01
C SER A 128 -8.36 7.65 11.38
N THR A 129 -9.47 7.07 11.81
CA THR A 129 -9.56 6.31 13.07
C THR A 129 -9.24 4.82 12.91
N GLY A 130 -8.93 4.35 11.71
CA GLY A 130 -8.81 2.91 11.41
C GLY A 130 -7.55 2.56 10.63
N ASP A 131 -7.67 1.55 9.78
CA ASP A 131 -6.55 0.91 9.07
C ASP A 131 -5.69 1.86 8.23
N THR A 132 -6.27 2.95 7.72
CA THR A 132 -5.50 3.93 6.93
C THR A 132 -4.44 4.61 7.78
N SER A 133 -4.76 5.01 9.01
CA SER A 133 -3.77 5.62 9.92
C SER A 133 -2.74 4.59 10.40
N ALA A 134 -3.17 3.36 10.68
CA ALA A 134 -2.28 2.27 11.06
C ALA A 134 -1.26 1.97 9.96
N ALA A 135 -1.72 1.76 8.73
CA ALA A 135 -0.84 1.49 7.60
C ALA A 135 0.07 2.69 7.27
N LEU A 136 -0.47 3.93 7.25
CA LEU A 136 0.35 5.13 7.02
C LEU A 136 1.48 5.23 8.05
N ALA A 137 1.16 5.09 9.33
CA ALA A 137 2.14 5.13 10.41
C ALA A 137 3.26 4.11 10.21
N THR A 138 2.87 2.88 9.87
CA THR A 138 3.79 1.75 9.66
C THR A 138 4.75 2.00 8.50
N TYR A 139 4.24 2.42 7.33
CA TYR A 139 5.09 2.67 6.16
C TYR A 139 5.93 3.95 6.31
N CYS A 140 5.41 4.98 6.98
CA CYS A 140 6.19 6.16 7.32
C CYS A 140 7.34 5.83 8.28
N ALA A 141 7.10 4.99 9.29
CA ALA A 141 8.15 4.52 10.20
C ALA A 141 9.25 3.75 9.44
N ALA A 142 8.85 2.84 8.54
CA ALA A 142 9.80 2.10 7.69
C ALA A 142 10.62 3.00 6.77
N ALA A 143 10.05 4.14 6.35
CA ALA A 143 10.72 5.13 5.51
C ALA A 143 11.58 6.16 6.28
N GLY A 144 11.48 6.19 7.62
CA GLY A 144 12.07 7.25 8.44
C GLY A 144 11.41 8.62 8.24
N ILE A 145 10.13 8.65 7.85
CA ILE A 145 9.35 9.87 7.62
C ILE A 145 8.37 10.06 8.76
N GLN A 146 8.31 11.27 9.33
CA GLN A 146 7.35 11.58 10.40
C GLN A 146 5.91 11.45 9.88
N SER A 147 5.07 10.75 10.64
CA SER A 147 3.63 10.69 10.39
C SER A 147 2.82 11.42 11.45
N ILE A 148 1.68 12.00 11.04
CA ILE A 148 0.74 12.69 11.92
C ILE A 148 -0.65 12.11 11.68
N VAL A 149 -1.32 11.72 12.76
CA VAL A 149 -2.68 11.20 12.70
C VAL A 149 -3.63 12.12 13.46
N PHE A 150 -4.64 12.64 12.75
CA PHE A 150 -5.70 13.45 13.35
C PHE A 150 -6.90 12.57 13.68
N LEU A 151 -7.37 12.67 14.91
CA LEU A 151 -8.47 11.85 15.44
C LEU A 151 -9.54 12.71 16.12
N PRO A 152 -10.82 12.34 16.01
CA PRO A 152 -11.88 13.01 16.72
C PRO A 152 -11.82 12.68 18.22
N LYS A 153 -11.88 13.72 19.06
CA LYS A 153 -11.84 13.60 20.52
C LYS A 153 -12.97 12.71 21.04
N GLY A 154 -12.61 11.74 21.88
CA GLY A 154 -13.57 10.88 22.57
C GLY A 154 -14.29 9.85 21.69
N LYS A 155 -13.90 9.69 20.41
CA LYS A 155 -14.56 8.75 19.47
C LYS A 155 -13.62 7.64 18.95
N VAL A 156 -12.49 7.42 19.62
CA VAL A 156 -11.48 6.46 19.18
C VAL A 156 -11.18 5.50 20.32
N SER A 157 -11.17 4.21 20.04
CA SER A 157 -10.78 3.18 20.99
C SER A 157 -9.25 3.11 21.13
N ILE A 158 -8.77 2.60 22.26
CA ILE A 158 -7.33 2.36 22.49
C ILE A 158 -6.76 1.43 21.40
N ALA A 159 -7.51 0.41 20.97
CA ALA A 159 -7.09 -0.52 19.94
C ALA A 159 -6.74 0.18 18.62
N GLN A 160 -7.46 1.25 18.26
CA GLN A 160 -7.19 2.03 17.04
C GLN A 160 -5.96 2.95 17.18
N LEU A 161 -5.53 3.25 18.41
CA LEU A 161 -4.36 4.09 18.69
C LEU A 161 -3.06 3.28 18.76
N ILE A 162 -3.13 2.00 19.08
CA ILE A 162 -1.95 1.17 19.35
C ILE A 162 -0.96 1.21 18.19
N GLN A 163 -1.40 0.93 16.98
CA GLN A 163 -0.50 0.87 15.82
C GLN A 163 0.14 2.23 15.47
N PRO A 164 -0.62 3.35 15.34
CA PRO A 164 -0.02 4.65 15.11
C PRO A 164 1.00 5.06 16.17
N ILE A 165 0.68 4.85 17.46
CA ILE A 165 1.59 5.20 18.56
C ILE A 165 2.83 4.30 18.56
N ALA A 166 2.66 2.99 18.40
CA ALA A 166 3.78 2.04 18.36
C ALA A 166 4.75 2.30 17.20
N ASN A 167 4.25 2.86 16.10
CA ASN A 167 5.04 3.27 14.95
C ASN A 167 5.57 4.73 15.05
N GLY A 168 5.46 5.38 16.20
CA GLY A 168 6.03 6.71 16.44
C GLY A 168 5.29 7.86 15.75
N SER A 169 4.02 7.68 15.37
CA SER A 169 3.21 8.77 14.84
C SER A 169 2.88 9.80 15.90
N LEU A 170 2.86 11.07 15.52
CA LEU A 170 2.25 12.12 16.33
C LEU A 170 0.72 12.01 16.20
N VAL A 171 0.06 11.64 17.28
CA VAL A 171 -1.40 11.51 17.32
C VAL A 171 -2.00 12.76 17.95
N LEU A 172 -2.86 13.46 17.19
CA LEU A 172 -3.53 14.68 17.62
C LEU A 172 -5.03 14.43 17.69
N SER A 173 -5.59 14.66 18.88
CA SER A 173 -7.03 14.58 19.12
C SER A 173 -7.66 15.97 18.99
N LEU A 174 -8.60 16.12 18.06
CA LEU A 174 -9.29 17.36 17.73
C LEU A 174 -10.75 17.36 18.19
#